data_85efeefb2fc3cbf7da4bb2815920fcd6
#
_entry.id   85efeefb2fc3cbf7da4bb2815920fcd6
#
_cell.length_a   1.000
_cell.length_b   1.000
_cell.length_c   1.000
_cell.angle_alpha   90.00
_cell.angle_beta   90.00
_cell.angle_gamma   90.00
#
_symmetry.space_group_name_H-M   'P 1'
#
loop_
_entity.id
_entity.type
_entity.pdbx_description
1 polymer ?
#
loop_
_entity_poly.entity_id
_entity_poly.type
_entity_poly.pdbx_seq_one_letter_code
_entity_poly.pdbx_strand_id
1 'polypeptide(L)'
;MKNTPIQRDLVDKIIADFAIKDFGRATIREVKAIAAQVESKSGVEFIKMEMGVPGLPPSSIGVKAEIAALENGIASLYPDINGLAELKTEASRFVKAFINIEINPEGCVPVTGSMQGTFASFLTCSQCNDRRDTILFIDPGF
;
A
#
# COMPACT_ATOMS: atom_id res chain seq x y z
N MET A 1 38.54 -9.35 12.57
CA MET A 1 37.19 -8.98 12.02
C MET A 1 36.16 -9.77 12.80
N LYS A 2 35.08 -9.14 13.27
CA LYS A 2 34.01 -9.87 13.97
C LYS A 2 33.39 -10.84 12.97
N ASN A 3 33.29 -12.10 13.35
CA ASN A 3 32.71 -13.18 12.53
C ASN A 3 31.21 -12.83 12.32
N THR A 4 30.87 -12.28 11.18
CA THR A 4 29.45 -12.03 10.82
C THR A 4 28.88 -13.31 10.19
N PRO A 5 27.62 -13.67 10.44
CA PRO A 5 27.00 -14.87 9.89
C PRO A 5 26.89 -14.84 8.35
N ILE A 6 27.05 -13.66 7.74
CA ILE A 6 26.98 -13.46 6.30
C ILE A 6 28.34 -12.99 5.81
N GLN A 7 28.86 -13.65 4.77
CA GLN A 7 30.14 -13.28 4.16
C GLN A 7 29.99 -11.99 3.36
N ARG A 8 30.88 -11.03 3.58
CA ARG A 8 30.85 -9.75 2.92
C ARG A 8 30.95 -9.86 1.41
N ASP A 9 31.82 -10.72 0.91
CA ASP A 9 32.02 -10.93 -0.53
C ASP A 9 30.73 -11.37 -1.24
N LEU A 10 29.89 -12.15 -0.56
CA LEU A 10 28.59 -12.55 -1.08
C LEU A 10 27.66 -11.32 -1.25
N VAL A 11 27.64 -10.46 -0.24
CA VAL A 11 26.81 -9.22 -0.27
C VAL A 11 27.30 -8.29 -1.36
N ASP A 12 28.62 -8.04 -1.42
CA ASP A 12 29.22 -7.13 -2.39
C ASP A 12 28.98 -7.61 -3.84
N LYS A 13 29.05 -8.92 -4.07
CA LYS A 13 28.72 -9.52 -5.36
C LYS A 13 27.26 -9.30 -5.75
N ILE A 14 26.35 -9.54 -4.82
CA ILE A 14 24.89 -9.35 -5.06
C ILE A 14 24.62 -7.87 -5.37
N ILE A 15 25.17 -6.95 -4.59
CA ILE A 15 25.00 -5.50 -4.83
C ILE A 15 25.52 -5.12 -6.22
N ALA A 16 26.67 -5.65 -6.63
CA ALA A 16 27.24 -5.40 -7.95
C ALA A 16 26.33 -5.90 -9.09
N ASP A 17 25.69 -7.07 -8.90
CA ASP A 17 24.75 -7.63 -9.88
C ASP A 17 23.51 -6.72 -10.12
N PHE A 18 23.11 -5.91 -9.12
CA PHE A 18 22.03 -4.93 -9.24
C PHE A 18 22.47 -3.61 -9.92
N ALA A 19 23.75 -3.41 -10.19
CA ALA A 19 24.30 -2.21 -10.81
C ALA A 19 23.91 -0.89 -10.12
N ILE A 20 23.67 -0.91 -8.82
CA ILE A 20 23.31 0.26 -8.02
C ILE A 20 24.56 1.14 -7.84
N LYS A 21 24.55 2.32 -8.44
CA LYS A 21 25.68 3.27 -8.38
C LYS A 21 25.83 3.96 -7.03
N ASP A 22 24.72 4.22 -6.37
CA ASP A 22 24.65 4.89 -5.07
C ASP A 22 23.61 4.17 -4.19
N PHE A 23 24.10 3.41 -3.22
CA PHE A 23 23.24 2.63 -2.34
C PHE A 23 22.33 3.51 -1.46
N GLY A 24 22.75 4.75 -1.18
CA GLY A 24 21.94 5.73 -0.46
C GLY A 24 20.69 6.18 -1.23
N ARG A 25 20.65 5.91 -2.53
CA ARG A 25 19.53 6.21 -3.43
C ARG A 25 18.78 4.97 -3.90
N ALA A 26 19.14 3.80 -3.40
CA ALA A 26 18.46 2.56 -3.75
C ALA A 26 16.98 2.63 -3.35
N THR A 27 16.11 2.17 -4.23
CA THR A 27 14.68 2.07 -3.96
C THR A 27 14.39 0.96 -2.94
N ILE A 28 13.27 1.06 -2.23
CA ILE A 28 12.81 0.00 -1.31
C ILE A 28 12.71 -1.36 -2.03
N ARG A 29 12.32 -1.37 -3.31
CA ARG A 29 12.23 -2.60 -4.11
C ARG A 29 13.59 -3.23 -4.36
N GLU A 30 14.60 -2.42 -4.68
CA GLU A 30 15.98 -2.90 -4.87
C GLU A 30 16.56 -3.43 -3.56
N VAL A 31 16.41 -2.70 -2.46
CA VAL A 31 16.85 -3.15 -1.13
C VAL A 31 16.19 -4.47 -0.76
N LYS A 32 14.87 -4.60 -0.96
CA LYS A 32 14.13 -5.85 -0.72
C LYS A 32 14.65 -7.00 -1.58
N ALA A 33 14.90 -6.76 -2.85
CA ALA A 33 15.39 -7.79 -3.77
C ALA A 33 16.81 -8.25 -3.40
N ILE A 34 17.70 -7.33 -3.01
CA ILE A 34 19.04 -7.63 -2.51
C ILE A 34 18.96 -8.45 -1.23
N ALA A 35 18.17 -8.01 -0.25
CA ALA A 35 17.98 -8.73 1.02
C ALA A 35 17.48 -10.16 0.79
N ALA A 36 16.50 -10.35 -0.09
CA ALA A 36 15.98 -11.66 -0.45
C ALA A 36 17.04 -12.57 -1.11
N GLN A 37 17.91 -12.02 -1.97
CA GLN A 37 18.99 -12.79 -2.57
C GLN A 37 20.09 -13.16 -1.57
N VAL A 38 20.46 -12.24 -0.68
CA VAL A 38 21.43 -12.50 0.38
C VAL A 38 20.90 -13.60 1.32
N GLU A 39 19.64 -13.50 1.75
CA GLU A 39 18.97 -14.49 2.57
C GLU A 39 18.97 -15.87 1.91
N SER A 40 18.55 -15.94 0.64
CA SER A 40 18.49 -17.19 -0.12
C SER A 40 19.85 -17.86 -0.31
N LYS A 41 20.92 -17.06 -0.56
CA LYS A 41 22.26 -17.60 -0.83
C LYS A 41 23.06 -17.86 0.44
N SER A 42 22.81 -17.15 1.53
CA SER A 42 23.49 -17.33 2.81
C SER A 42 22.83 -18.39 3.70
N GLY A 43 21.55 -18.67 3.49
CA GLY A 43 20.73 -19.50 4.39
C GLY A 43 20.42 -18.84 5.74
N VAL A 44 20.75 -17.55 5.90
CA VAL A 44 20.47 -16.78 7.12
C VAL A 44 19.14 -16.07 6.96
N GLU A 45 18.17 -16.38 7.80
CA GLU A 45 16.87 -15.75 7.81
C GLU A 45 16.94 -14.29 8.30
N PHE A 46 16.28 -13.38 7.60
CA PHE A 46 16.27 -11.94 7.93
C PHE A 46 14.98 -11.51 8.58
N ILE A 47 15.10 -10.67 9.59
CA ILE A 47 13.96 -9.88 10.07
C ILE A 47 13.72 -8.75 9.08
N LYS A 48 12.60 -8.85 8.34
CA LYS A 48 12.25 -7.89 7.27
C LYS A 48 11.76 -6.57 7.88
N MET A 49 12.56 -5.54 7.75
CA MET A 49 12.24 -4.18 8.24
C MET A 49 12.30 -3.12 7.14
N GLU A 50 12.62 -3.52 5.92
CA GLU A 50 12.77 -2.63 4.76
C GLU A 50 11.43 -2.14 4.19
N MET A 51 10.33 -2.76 4.57
CA MET A 51 8.99 -2.37 4.14
C MET A 51 8.03 -2.40 5.33
N GLY A 52 7.26 -1.33 5.50
CA GLY A 52 6.18 -1.28 6.49
C GLY A 52 5.04 -2.20 6.09
N VAL A 53 4.97 -3.36 6.73
CA VAL A 53 3.85 -4.31 6.56
C VAL A 53 3.08 -4.36 7.87
N PRO A 54 1.72 -4.21 7.88
CA PRO A 54 0.93 -4.26 9.10
C PRO A 54 1.15 -5.51 9.96
N GLY A 55 1.36 -6.67 9.34
CA GLY A 55 1.75 -7.91 10.00
C GLY A 55 0.70 -8.54 10.93
N LEU A 56 -0.38 -7.84 11.24
CA LEU A 56 -1.48 -8.37 12.03
C LEU A 56 -2.47 -9.12 11.13
N PRO A 57 -3.03 -10.25 11.60
CA PRO A 57 -4.08 -10.93 10.86
C PRO A 57 -5.33 -10.04 10.76
N PRO A 58 -6.10 -10.14 9.67
CA PRO A 58 -7.35 -9.41 9.55
C PRO A 58 -8.36 -9.87 10.61
N SER A 59 -9.30 -8.99 10.94
CA SER A 59 -10.39 -9.34 11.87
C SER A 59 -11.16 -10.56 11.38
N SER A 60 -11.34 -11.57 12.23
CA SER A 60 -12.10 -12.78 11.90
C SER A 60 -13.57 -12.47 11.57
N ILE A 61 -14.12 -11.39 12.10
CA ILE A 61 -15.49 -10.93 11.78
C ILE A 61 -15.53 -10.46 10.31
N GLY A 62 -14.56 -9.65 9.90
CA GLY A 62 -14.47 -9.17 8.52
C GLY A 62 -14.29 -10.32 7.52
N VAL A 63 -13.35 -11.23 7.80
CA VAL A 63 -13.11 -12.40 6.95
C VAL A 63 -14.36 -13.26 6.79
N LYS A 64 -15.08 -13.55 7.87
CA LYS A 64 -16.33 -14.32 7.81
C LYS A 64 -17.42 -13.60 7.01
N ALA A 65 -17.53 -12.27 7.15
CA ALA A 65 -18.50 -11.48 6.40
C ALA A 65 -18.18 -11.47 4.90
N GLU A 66 -16.91 -11.38 4.52
CA GLU A 66 -16.46 -11.44 3.13
C GLU A 66 -16.77 -12.82 2.51
N ILE A 67 -16.45 -13.91 3.21
CA ILE A 67 -16.76 -15.26 2.75
C ILE A 67 -18.28 -15.41 2.55
N ALA A 68 -19.10 -14.99 3.51
CA ALA A 68 -20.55 -15.07 3.42
C ALA A 68 -21.10 -14.23 2.25
N ALA A 69 -20.54 -13.06 1.98
CA ALA A 69 -20.93 -12.24 0.83
C ALA A 69 -20.63 -12.93 -0.51
N LEU A 70 -19.48 -13.58 -0.63
CA LEU A 70 -19.11 -14.36 -1.80
C LEU A 70 -20.02 -15.57 -2.01
N GLU A 71 -20.31 -16.31 -0.96
CA GLU A 71 -21.25 -17.45 -0.98
C GLU A 71 -22.67 -17.02 -1.37
N ASN A 72 -23.08 -15.82 -0.98
CA ASN A 72 -24.34 -15.20 -1.38
C ASN A 72 -24.34 -14.57 -2.78
N GLY A 73 -23.27 -14.76 -3.56
CA GLY A 73 -23.20 -14.38 -4.97
C GLY A 73 -22.91 -12.90 -5.24
N ILE A 74 -22.35 -12.16 -4.28
CA ILE A 74 -22.02 -10.74 -4.49
C ILE A 74 -21.12 -10.52 -5.72
N ALA A 75 -20.25 -11.47 -6.04
CA ALA A 75 -19.35 -11.40 -7.18
C ALA A 75 -20.04 -11.49 -8.55
N SER A 76 -21.32 -11.85 -8.60
CA SER A 76 -22.11 -11.91 -9.84
C SER A 76 -22.86 -10.61 -10.14
N LEU A 77 -22.75 -9.61 -9.26
CA LEU A 77 -23.46 -8.34 -9.39
C LEU A 77 -22.50 -7.20 -9.79
N TYR A 78 -22.97 -6.31 -10.64
CA TYR A 78 -22.30 -5.03 -10.83
C TYR A 78 -22.67 -4.10 -9.68
N PRO A 79 -21.68 -3.49 -8.98
CA PRO A 79 -21.97 -2.47 -8.00
C PRO A 79 -22.48 -1.19 -8.68
N ASP A 80 -23.16 -0.33 -7.91
CA ASP A 80 -23.45 1.03 -8.37
C ASP A 80 -22.14 1.76 -8.69
N ILE A 81 -22.18 2.64 -9.70
CA ILE A 81 -21.02 3.46 -10.13
C ILE A 81 -20.44 4.26 -8.96
N ASN A 82 -21.32 4.74 -8.07
CA ASN A 82 -20.92 5.51 -6.87
C ASN A 82 -20.59 4.62 -5.66
N GLY A 83 -20.61 3.30 -5.81
CA GLY A 83 -20.41 2.33 -4.75
C GLY A 83 -21.69 1.96 -4.01
N LEU A 84 -21.62 0.90 -3.21
CA LEU A 84 -22.73 0.42 -2.41
C LEU A 84 -23.11 1.41 -1.32
N ALA A 85 -24.39 1.73 -1.17
CA ALA A 85 -24.91 2.68 -0.19
C ALA A 85 -24.55 2.26 1.25
N GLU A 86 -24.63 0.96 1.54
CA GLU A 86 -24.28 0.39 2.83
C GLU A 86 -22.80 0.61 3.16
N LEU A 87 -21.90 0.39 2.19
CA LEU A 87 -20.47 0.62 2.38
C LEU A 87 -20.15 2.10 2.65
N LYS A 88 -20.80 3.01 1.94
CA LYS A 88 -20.65 4.46 2.12
C LYS A 88 -21.12 4.90 3.50
N THR A 89 -22.27 4.36 3.94
CA THR A 89 -22.83 4.60 5.28
C THR A 89 -21.89 4.11 6.38
N GLU A 90 -21.35 2.90 6.24
CA GLU A 90 -20.42 2.34 7.21
C GLU A 90 -19.05 3.05 7.19
N ALA A 91 -18.59 3.52 6.05
CA ALA A 91 -17.39 4.37 5.94
C ALA A 91 -17.58 5.68 6.73
N SER A 92 -18.71 6.35 6.56
CA SER A 92 -19.08 7.56 7.33
C SER A 92 -19.12 7.28 8.85
N ARG A 93 -19.78 6.18 9.25
CA ARG A 93 -19.83 5.75 10.64
C ARG A 93 -18.45 5.47 11.23
N PHE A 94 -17.59 4.78 10.48
CA PHE A 94 -16.22 4.48 10.89
C PHE A 94 -15.39 5.76 11.08
N VAL A 95 -15.45 6.70 10.13
CA VAL A 95 -14.73 7.99 10.22
C VAL A 95 -15.19 8.77 11.45
N LYS A 96 -16.50 8.81 11.71
CA LYS A 96 -17.04 9.45 12.92
C LYS A 96 -16.54 8.78 14.19
N ALA A 97 -16.57 7.45 14.25
CA ALA A 97 -16.16 6.70 15.44
C ALA A 97 -14.64 6.79 15.69
N PHE A 98 -13.81 6.76 14.64
CA PHE A 98 -12.37 6.65 14.76
C PHE A 98 -11.66 8.01 14.90
N ILE A 99 -12.07 9.02 14.13
CA ILE A 99 -11.43 10.33 14.11
C ILE A 99 -12.39 11.48 14.46
N ASN A 100 -13.63 11.17 14.84
CA ASN A 100 -14.66 12.12 15.26
C ASN A 100 -14.99 13.21 14.22
N ILE A 101 -14.94 12.86 12.92
CA ILE A 101 -15.32 13.73 11.81
C ILE A 101 -16.65 13.24 11.23
N GLU A 102 -17.59 14.14 11.04
CA GLU A 102 -18.85 13.85 10.34
C GLU A 102 -18.65 14.08 8.83
N ILE A 103 -18.88 13.04 8.05
CA ILE A 103 -18.90 13.09 6.59
C ILE A 103 -20.23 12.61 6.05
N ASN A 104 -20.68 13.21 4.96
CA ASN A 104 -21.88 12.74 4.28
C ASN A 104 -21.56 11.42 3.54
N PRO A 105 -22.30 10.33 3.76
CA PRO A 105 -22.13 9.09 3.01
C PRO A 105 -22.16 9.27 1.50
N GLU A 106 -22.98 10.18 0.98
CA GLU A 106 -23.04 10.47 -0.46
C GLU A 106 -21.73 11.05 -1.02
N GLY A 107 -20.91 11.66 -0.18
CA GLY A 107 -19.56 12.13 -0.54
C GLY A 107 -18.48 11.06 -0.49
N CYS A 108 -18.80 9.86 -0.03
CA CYS A 108 -17.85 8.73 0.01
C CYS A 108 -17.81 8.03 -1.36
N VAL A 109 -16.61 7.88 -1.91
CA VAL A 109 -16.41 7.16 -3.18
C VAL A 109 -15.44 5.99 -2.92
N PRO A 110 -15.94 4.76 -2.93
CA PRO A 110 -15.08 3.57 -2.83
C PRO A 110 -14.11 3.48 -4.00
N VAL A 111 -12.86 3.16 -3.72
CA VAL A 111 -11.79 3.03 -4.71
C VAL A 111 -10.99 1.75 -4.50
N THR A 112 -10.35 1.26 -5.55
CA THR A 112 -9.47 0.09 -5.47
C THR A 112 -8.08 0.52 -4.99
N GLY A 113 -7.96 0.72 -3.68
CA GLY A 113 -6.74 1.17 -3.03
C GLY A 113 -6.53 2.69 -3.08
N SER A 114 -5.71 3.20 -2.16
CA SER A 114 -5.44 4.63 -1.99
C SER A 114 -4.81 5.29 -3.22
N MET A 115 -4.00 4.56 -3.98
CA MET A 115 -3.36 5.10 -5.20
C MET A 115 -4.38 5.47 -6.28
N GLN A 116 -5.45 4.68 -6.45
CA GLN A 116 -6.53 5.04 -7.37
C GLN A 116 -7.25 6.31 -6.89
N GLY A 117 -7.53 6.39 -5.59
CA GLY A 117 -8.16 7.57 -5.00
C GLY A 117 -7.31 8.82 -5.17
N THR A 118 -6.01 8.72 -4.93
CA THR A 118 -5.06 9.82 -5.11
C THR A 118 -5.01 10.27 -6.57
N PHE A 119 -4.88 9.34 -7.50
CA PHE A 119 -4.86 9.65 -8.94
C PHE A 119 -6.15 10.33 -9.40
N ALA A 120 -7.31 9.78 -9.02
CA ALA A 120 -8.61 10.34 -9.37
C ALA A 120 -8.79 11.76 -8.77
N SER A 121 -8.33 11.97 -7.53
CA SER A 121 -8.37 13.27 -6.87
C SER A 121 -7.51 14.31 -7.61
N PHE A 122 -6.28 13.95 -7.98
CA PHE A 122 -5.39 14.84 -8.73
C PHE A 122 -5.99 15.21 -10.08
N LEU A 123 -6.49 14.21 -10.82
CA LEU A 123 -7.12 14.43 -12.12
C LEU A 123 -8.34 15.35 -12.00
N THR A 124 -9.21 15.10 -11.03
CA THR A 124 -10.41 15.91 -10.81
C THR A 124 -10.04 17.33 -10.40
N CYS A 125 -9.15 17.49 -9.40
CA CYS A 125 -8.77 18.81 -8.90
C CYS A 125 -8.05 19.65 -9.95
N SER A 126 -7.24 19.05 -10.82
CA SER A 126 -6.56 19.77 -11.90
C SER A 126 -7.52 20.28 -12.98
N GLN A 127 -8.72 19.71 -13.07
CA GLN A 127 -9.74 20.09 -14.06
C GLN A 127 -10.86 20.99 -13.49
N CYS A 128 -10.90 21.16 -12.16
CA CYS A 128 -11.94 21.98 -11.52
C CYS A 128 -11.77 23.48 -11.78
N ASN A 129 -10.58 23.93 -12.16
CA ASN A 129 -10.30 25.35 -12.34
C ASN A 129 -9.12 25.54 -13.31
N ASP A 130 -9.38 26.10 -14.47
CA ASP A 130 -8.40 26.35 -15.54
C ASP A 130 -7.19 27.20 -15.13
N ARG A 131 -7.29 27.91 -14.02
CA ARG A 131 -6.20 28.73 -13.45
C ARG A 131 -5.37 27.99 -12.40
N ARG A 132 -5.72 26.76 -12.05
CA ARG A 132 -5.07 25.94 -11.02
C ARG A 132 -4.87 24.53 -11.54
N ASP A 133 -3.95 24.40 -12.48
CA ASP A 133 -3.60 23.16 -13.19
C ASP A 133 -2.35 22.48 -12.65
N THR A 134 -1.77 23.02 -11.59
CA THR A 134 -0.51 22.56 -11.01
C THR A 134 -0.72 21.82 -9.70
N ILE A 135 -0.05 20.69 -9.54
CA ILE A 135 -0.03 19.89 -8.30
C ILE A 135 1.36 19.97 -7.69
N LEU A 136 1.44 20.41 -6.44
CA LEU A 136 2.69 20.47 -5.68
C LEU A 136 2.85 19.21 -4.83
N PHE A 137 3.98 18.54 -4.98
CA PHE A 137 4.38 17.42 -4.14
C PHE A 137 5.44 17.84 -3.14
N ILE A 138 5.35 17.27 -1.94
CA ILE A 138 6.41 17.37 -0.92
C ILE A 138 7.25 16.11 -1.05
N ASP A 139 8.53 16.27 -1.39
CA ASP A 139 9.47 15.17 -1.57
C ASP A 139 10.41 15.07 -0.34
N PRO A 140 10.68 13.88 0.18
CA PRO A 140 10.23 12.58 -0.30
C PRO A 140 8.76 12.28 0.06
N GLY A 141 8.03 11.74 -0.92
CA GLY A 141 6.65 11.27 -0.77
C GLY A 141 6.51 9.81 -1.20
N PHE A 142 5.37 9.22 -0.84
CA PHE A 142 5.06 7.85 -1.27
C PHE A 142 4.43 7.85 -2.66
#